data_d7e1f7aacc379411bf5b1e9d144640b8
#
_entry.id   d7e1f7aacc379411bf5b1e9d144640b8
#
_cell.length_a   1.000
_cell.length_b   1.000
_cell.length_c   1.000
_cell.angle_alpha   90.00
_cell.angle_beta   90.00
_cell.angle_gamma   90.00
#
_symmetry.space_group_name_H-M   'P 1'
#
loop_
_entity.id
_entity.type
_entity.pdbx_description
1 polymer ?
#
loop_
_entity_poly.entity_id
_entity_poly.type
_entity_poly.pdbx_seq_one_letter_code
_entity_poly.pdbx_strand_id
1 'polypeptide(L)'
;VSVCLGHVVTGIMGTNQPLIQRLIEAGVYRAERHWQLPLFPEYGVHIKSTVADINNLGGRPAQTSTAALFLKYFVPENTPWAHLDICGTAWIGEDTTQYFHKPYLPKRGATGHDVRTVAHAIEDIAKATAAKKCSIYTLLTGEKAKPKKKK
;
A
#
# COMPACT_ATOMS: atom_id res chain seq x y z
N VAL A 1 -5.62 2.95 -10.62
CA VAL A 1 -6.60 2.72 -9.54
C VAL A 1 -7.85 3.56 -9.71
N SER A 2 -7.75 4.84 -10.05
CA SER A 2 -8.92 5.75 -10.20
C SER A 2 -9.98 5.26 -11.18
N VAL A 3 -9.60 4.54 -12.25
CA VAL A 3 -10.55 3.98 -13.23
C VAL A 3 -11.44 2.88 -12.63
N CYS A 4 -10.91 2.05 -11.74
CA CYS A 4 -11.67 0.93 -11.17
C CYS A 4 -12.23 1.19 -9.75
N LEU A 5 -11.58 2.03 -8.95
CA LEU A 5 -11.98 2.33 -7.58
C LEU A 5 -12.51 3.76 -7.39
N GLY A 6 -12.42 4.60 -8.42
CA GLY A 6 -12.80 6.01 -8.35
C GLY A 6 -11.91 6.81 -7.41
N HIS A 7 -12.53 7.77 -6.70
CA HIS A 7 -11.82 8.75 -5.86
C HIS A 7 -12.10 8.56 -4.35
N VAL A 8 -12.73 7.45 -3.94
CA VAL A 8 -13.20 7.25 -2.56
C VAL A 8 -12.47 6.14 -1.81
N VAL A 9 -11.62 5.39 -2.51
CA VAL A 9 -10.95 4.20 -1.99
C VAL A 9 -9.50 4.16 -2.50
N THR A 10 -8.56 3.92 -1.61
CA THR A 10 -7.16 3.61 -1.95
C THR A 10 -7.04 2.14 -2.34
N GLY A 11 -6.33 1.85 -3.41
CA GLY A 11 -5.93 0.48 -3.75
C GLY A 11 -4.78 0.03 -2.84
N ILE A 12 -4.87 -1.18 -2.26
CA ILE A 12 -3.78 -1.75 -1.48
C ILE A 12 -3.37 -3.10 -2.05
N MET A 13 -2.08 -3.33 -2.20
CA MET A 13 -1.48 -4.59 -2.66
C MET A 13 -0.25 -4.89 -1.82
N GLY A 14 0.15 -6.15 -1.73
CA GLY A 14 1.37 -6.47 -0.99
C GLY A 14 1.66 -7.96 -0.89
N THR A 15 2.75 -8.27 -0.21
CA THR A 15 3.26 -9.63 -0.04
C THR A 15 3.01 -10.19 1.37
N ASN A 16 2.48 -9.38 2.28
CA ASN A 16 2.25 -9.78 3.66
C ASN A 16 0.82 -9.44 4.10
N GLN A 17 -0.02 -10.46 4.18
CA GLN A 17 -1.43 -10.28 4.52
C GLN A 17 -1.66 -9.67 5.90
N PRO A 18 -0.92 -10.03 6.98
CA PRO A 18 -1.05 -9.35 8.27
C PRO A 18 -0.77 -7.84 8.23
N LEU A 19 0.21 -7.40 7.42
CA LEU A 19 0.49 -5.97 7.23
C LEU A 19 -0.65 -5.28 6.48
N ILE A 20 -1.13 -5.89 5.39
CA ILE A 20 -2.25 -5.37 4.60
C ILE A 20 -3.48 -5.20 5.49
N GLN A 21 -3.82 -6.22 6.27
CA GLN A 21 -4.99 -6.19 7.15
C GLN A 21 -4.90 -5.08 8.20
N ARG A 22 -3.72 -4.87 8.80
CA ARG A 22 -3.49 -3.78 9.76
C ARG A 22 -3.68 -2.40 9.12
N LEU A 23 -3.21 -2.22 7.89
CA LEU A 23 -3.39 -0.97 7.14
C LEU A 23 -4.87 -0.73 6.82
N ILE A 24 -5.61 -1.77 6.40
CA ILE A 24 -7.05 -1.67 6.13
C ILE A 24 -7.81 -1.30 7.42
N GLU A 25 -7.54 -1.95 8.54
CA GLU A 25 -8.16 -1.68 9.84
C GLU A 25 -7.85 -0.27 10.34
N ALA A 26 -6.60 0.17 10.22
CA ALA A 26 -6.20 1.54 10.53
C ALA A 26 -6.93 2.56 9.65
N GLY A 27 -7.09 2.24 8.36
CA GLY A 27 -7.85 3.06 7.42
C GLY A 27 -9.32 3.17 7.78
N VAL A 28 -9.96 2.07 8.16
CA VAL A 28 -11.34 2.08 8.65
C VAL A 28 -11.47 2.99 9.87
N TYR A 29 -10.56 2.87 10.84
CA TYR A 29 -10.54 3.71 12.04
C TYR A 29 -10.36 5.20 11.73
N ARG A 30 -9.58 5.54 10.71
CA ARG A 30 -9.32 6.91 10.26
C ARG A 30 -10.31 7.42 9.20
N ALA A 31 -11.34 6.64 8.87
CA ALA A 31 -12.30 6.93 7.80
C ALA A 31 -11.62 7.12 6.42
N GLU A 32 -10.54 6.41 6.18
CA GLU A 32 -9.81 6.28 4.92
C GLU A 32 -9.95 4.84 4.42
N ARG A 33 -10.70 4.64 3.34
CA ARG A 33 -11.07 3.30 2.87
C ARG A 33 -9.98 2.71 1.99
N HIS A 34 -9.75 1.40 2.14
CA HIS A 34 -8.82 0.63 1.32
C HIS A 34 -9.53 -0.56 0.71
N TRP A 35 -9.13 -0.92 -0.50
CA TRP A 35 -9.58 -2.12 -1.17
C TRP A 35 -8.38 -2.91 -1.69
N GLN A 36 -8.28 -4.18 -1.28
CA GLN A 36 -7.17 -5.02 -1.69
C GLN A 36 -7.34 -5.45 -3.15
N LEU A 37 -6.29 -5.20 -3.94
CA LEU A 37 -6.17 -5.59 -5.33
C LEU A 37 -5.15 -6.74 -5.47
N PRO A 38 -5.27 -7.57 -6.52
CA PRO A 38 -4.39 -8.70 -6.72
C PRO A 38 -2.96 -8.24 -7.08
N LEU A 39 -1.97 -9.04 -6.63
CA LEU A 39 -0.57 -8.88 -6.97
C LEU A 39 -0.03 -10.22 -7.51
N PHE A 40 -0.62 -10.71 -8.61
CA PHE A 40 -0.21 -11.98 -9.21
C PHE A 40 1.10 -11.83 -9.99
N PRO A 41 2.04 -12.80 -9.87
CA PRO A 41 3.33 -12.76 -10.60
C PRO A 41 3.17 -12.68 -12.12
N GLU A 42 2.07 -13.18 -12.66
CA GLU A 42 1.74 -13.18 -14.09
C GLU A 42 1.67 -11.79 -14.68
N TYR A 43 1.28 -10.79 -13.90
CA TYR A 43 1.31 -9.38 -14.34
C TYR A 43 2.73 -8.87 -14.62
N GLY A 44 3.76 -9.56 -14.13
CA GLY A 44 5.16 -9.23 -14.39
C GLY A 44 5.55 -9.24 -15.87
N VAL A 45 4.80 -9.96 -16.73
CA VAL A 45 5.04 -9.95 -18.18
C VAL A 45 4.93 -8.53 -18.77
N HIS A 46 4.08 -7.69 -18.21
CA HIS A 46 3.84 -6.33 -18.70
C HIS A 46 4.98 -5.34 -18.41
N ILE A 47 5.86 -5.67 -17.49
CA ILE A 47 7.00 -4.83 -17.10
C ILE A 47 8.35 -5.41 -17.52
N LYS A 48 8.36 -6.47 -18.35
CA LYS A 48 9.59 -6.99 -18.95
C LYS A 48 10.15 -5.99 -19.96
N SER A 49 11.48 -5.87 -20.01
CA SER A 49 12.21 -5.05 -20.96
C SER A 49 13.17 -5.91 -21.76
N THR A 50 13.47 -5.48 -22.98
CA THR A 50 14.51 -6.05 -23.86
C THR A 50 15.80 -5.24 -23.85
N VAL A 51 15.77 -4.05 -23.23
CA VAL A 51 16.90 -3.09 -23.23
C VAL A 51 17.29 -2.63 -21.82
N ALA A 52 16.50 -2.98 -20.80
CA ALA A 52 16.73 -2.66 -19.41
C ALA A 52 16.33 -3.85 -18.53
N ASP A 53 16.65 -3.81 -17.24
CA ASP A 53 16.27 -4.87 -16.29
C ASP A 53 14.75 -4.98 -16.13
N ILE A 54 14.07 -3.85 -16.21
CA ILE A 54 12.61 -3.75 -16.03
C ILE A 54 12.08 -2.46 -16.67
N ASN A 55 10.84 -2.50 -17.16
CA ASN A 55 10.10 -1.32 -17.61
C ASN A 55 9.36 -0.67 -16.43
N ASN A 56 9.37 0.65 -16.37
CA ASN A 56 8.60 1.40 -15.37
C ASN A 56 7.10 1.55 -15.69
N LEU A 57 6.67 1.18 -16.91
CA LEU A 57 5.28 1.22 -17.35
C LEU A 57 4.88 -0.11 -17.99
N GLY A 58 3.81 -0.71 -17.49
CA GLY A 58 3.27 -1.99 -17.97
C GLY A 58 2.11 -1.91 -18.96
N GLY A 59 1.79 -0.72 -19.49
CA GLY A 59 0.62 -0.51 -20.34
C GLY A 59 -0.70 -0.36 -19.55
N ARG A 60 -1.86 -0.32 -20.27
CA ARG A 60 -3.17 -0.08 -19.63
C ARG A 60 -3.73 -1.27 -18.83
N PRO A 61 -3.63 -2.54 -19.29
CA PRO A 61 -4.18 -3.66 -18.52
C PRO A 61 -3.47 -3.82 -17.19
N ALA A 62 -4.24 -4.02 -16.12
CA ALA A 62 -3.75 -4.23 -14.75
C ALA A 62 -2.73 -3.19 -14.27
N GLN A 63 -2.81 -1.94 -14.77
CA GLN A 63 -1.80 -0.90 -14.54
C GLN A 63 -1.48 -0.66 -13.06
N THR A 64 -2.47 -0.72 -12.19
CA THR A 64 -2.28 -0.59 -10.72
C THR A 64 -1.42 -1.73 -10.17
N SER A 65 -1.71 -2.97 -10.57
CA SER A 65 -0.94 -4.15 -10.13
C SER A 65 0.47 -4.18 -10.73
N THR A 66 0.63 -3.75 -11.99
CA THR A 66 1.96 -3.67 -12.63
C THR A 66 2.83 -2.57 -12.02
N ALA A 67 2.25 -1.43 -11.62
CA ALA A 67 2.95 -0.39 -10.87
C ALA A 67 3.44 -0.89 -9.50
N ALA A 68 2.59 -1.64 -8.79
CA ALA A 68 2.99 -2.27 -7.55
C ALA A 68 4.10 -3.32 -7.74
N LEU A 69 4.02 -4.14 -8.80
CA LEU A 69 5.07 -5.11 -9.12
C LEU A 69 6.41 -4.45 -9.48
N PHE A 70 6.38 -3.32 -10.19
CA PHE A 70 7.59 -2.53 -10.46
C PHE A 70 8.28 -2.13 -9.16
N LEU A 71 7.55 -1.59 -8.18
CA LEU A 71 8.11 -1.23 -6.88
C LEU A 71 8.55 -2.47 -6.09
N LYS A 72 7.78 -3.56 -6.16
CA LYS A 72 8.13 -4.83 -5.49
C LYS A 72 9.46 -5.41 -5.97
N TYR A 73 9.83 -5.18 -7.23
CA TYR A 73 11.11 -5.62 -7.81
C TYR A 73 12.32 -5.15 -6.98
N PHE A 74 12.24 -3.97 -6.38
CA PHE A 74 13.31 -3.38 -5.56
C PHE A 74 13.21 -3.74 -4.07
N VAL A 75 12.19 -4.48 -3.66
CA VAL A 75 12.01 -4.89 -2.27
C VAL A 75 12.71 -6.24 -2.05
N PRO A 76 13.60 -6.37 -1.05
CA PRO A 76 14.23 -7.64 -0.75
C PRO A 76 13.22 -8.76 -0.49
N GLU A 77 13.59 -9.99 -0.87
CA GLU A 77 12.77 -11.16 -0.58
C GLU A 77 12.50 -11.29 0.92
N ASN A 78 11.32 -11.82 1.26
CA ASN A 78 10.86 -12.02 2.64
C ASN A 78 10.68 -10.72 3.47
N THR A 79 10.73 -9.55 2.84
CA THR A 79 10.37 -8.29 3.51
C THR A 79 8.85 -8.15 3.51
N PRO A 80 8.18 -8.02 4.69
CA PRO A 80 6.78 -7.62 4.73
C PRO A 80 6.60 -6.28 4.03
N TRP A 81 5.78 -6.27 2.98
CA TRP A 81 5.64 -5.11 2.11
C TRP A 81 4.19 -4.91 1.69
N ALA A 82 3.77 -3.66 1.63
CA ALA A 82 2.50 -3.24 1.08
C ALA A 82 2.68 -1.96 0.26
N HIS A 83 1.90 -1.84 -0.81
CA HIS A 83 1.80 -0.67 -1.67
C HIS A 83 0.41 -0.07 -1.54
N LEU A 84 0.35 1.24 -1.32
CA LEU A 84 -0.88 2.04 -1.28
C LEU A 84 -0.94 2.87 -2.57
N ASP A 85 -1.89 2.58 -3.45
CA ASP A 85 -2.12 3.38 -4.66
C ASP A 85 -3.17 4.46 -4.38
N ILE A 86 -2.68 5.66 -4.12
CA ILE A 86 -3.48 6.84 -3.77
C ILE A 86 -3.88 7.70 -4.98
N CYS A 87 -3.65 7.24 -6.21
CA CYS A 87 -3.91 8.02 -7.42
C CYS A 87 -5.33 8.61 -7.48
N GLY A 88 -6.32 7.87 -6.98
CA GLY A 88 -7.72 8.35 -6.92
C GLY A 88 -8.03 9.24 -5.71
N THR A 89 -7.25 9.18 -4.63
CA THR A 89 -7.59 9.78 -3.34
C THR A 89 -6.68 10.94 -2.92
N ALA A 90 -5.56 11.13 -3.62
CA ALA A 90 -4.51 12.10 -3.22
C ALA A 90 -4.86 13.55 -3.46
N TRP A 91 -5.80 13.83 -4.38
CA TRP A 91 -6.09 15.18 -4.85
C TRP A 91 -7.57 15.43 -5.03
N ILE A 92 -8.05 16.60 -4.61
CA ILE A 92 -9.39 17.10 -4.87
C ILE A 92 -9.31 18.14 -5.99
N GLY A 93 -9.86 17.80 -7.15
CA GLY A 93 -10.06 18.69 -8.29
C GLY A 93 -11.53 19.08 -8.45
N GLU A 94 -11.85 19.81 -9.50
CA GLU A 94 -13.23 20.22 -9.82
C GLU A 94 -14.12 19.01 -10.06
N ASP A 95 -13.60 17.98 -10.74
CA ASP A 95 -14.35 16.77 -11.09
C ASP A 95 -14.54 15.80 -9.90
N THR A 96 -13.78 15.98 -8.81
CA THR A 96 -13.77 15.06 -7.68
C THR A 96 -14.48 15.60 -6.44
N THR A 97 -14.78 16.88 -6.38
CA THR A 97 -15.38 17.56 -5.21
C THR A 97 -16.70 16.93 -4.74
N GLN A 98 -17.49 16.40 -5.66
CA GLN A 98 -18.77 15.74 -5.35
C GLN A 98 -18.63 14.40 -4.61
N TYR A 99 -17.44 13.77 -4.63
CA TYR A 99 -17.20 12.47 -4.00
C TYR A 99 -16.53 12.56 -2.62
N PHE A 100 -16.00 13.75 -2.26
CA PHE A 100 -15.18 13.94 -1.06
C PHE A 100 -15.73 15.00 -0.11
N HIS A 101 -16.90 14.75 0.47
CA HIS A 101 -17.41 15.61 1.53
C HIS A 101 -16.93 15.15 2.92
N LYS A 102 -15.64 15.34 3.17
CA LYS A 102 -15.10 15.15 4.52
C LYS A 102 -14.73 16.53 5.08
N PRO A 103 -15.26 16.94 6.23
CA PRO A 103 -15.10 18.33 6.73
C PRO A 103 -13.65 18.72 7.03
N TYR A 104 -12.77 17.76 7.19
CA TYR A 104 -11.36 17.97 7.46
C TYR A 104 -10.47 18.01 6.19
N LEU A 105 -11.04 17.76 5.02
CA LEU A 105 -10.32 17.86 3.76
C LEU A 105 -10.42 19.28 3.17
N PRO A 106 -9.40 19.73 2.41
CA PRO A 106 -9.50 20.99 1.69
C PRO A 106 -10.60 20.93 0.64
N LYS A 107 -11.17 22.08 0.26
CA LYS A 107 -12.13 22.16 -0.84
C LYS A 107 -11.48 21.81 -2.19
N ARG A 108 -10.18 22.06 -2.34
CA ARG A 108 -9.36 21.75 -3.52
C ARG A 108 -7.90 21.55 -3.11
N GLY A 109 -7.19 20.65 -3.77
CA GLY A 109 -5.77 20.42 -3.55
C GLY A 109 -5.46 19.04 -2.96
N ALA A 110 -4.27 18.92 -2.40
CA ALA A 110 -3.80 17.67 -1.81
C ALA A 110 -4.61 17.31 -0.56
N THR A 111 -4.98 16.05 -0.45
CA THR A 111 -5.86 15.53 0.62
C THR A 111 -5.10 15.11 1.87
N GLY A 112 -3.81 14.75 1.73
CA GLY A 112 -3.06 14.04 2.76
C GLY A 112 -3.64 12.64 3.07
N HIS A 113 -4.40 12.07 2.14
CA HIS A 113 -4.99 10.72 2.31
C HIS A 113 -3.89 9.71 2.61
N ASP A 114 -4.20 8.76 3.49
CA ASP A 114 -3.32 7.71 4.01
C ASP A 114 -2.21 8.16 4.98
N VAL A 115 -1.92 9.44 5.13
CA VAL A 115 -0.95 9.89 6.15
C VAL A 115 -1.40 9.48 7.56
N ARG A 116 -2.68 9.68 7.88
CA ARG A 116 -3.26 9.30 9.18
C ARG A 116 -3.37 7.79 9.34
N THR A 117 -3.72 7.08 8.27
CA THR A 117 -3.78 5.61 8.25
C THR A 117 -2.42 5.01 8.54
N VAL A 118 -1.37 5.44 7.84
CA VAL A 118 -0.01 4.93 8.03
C VAL A 118 0.51 5.25 9.42
N ALA A 119 0.31 6.48 9.91
CA ALA A 119 0.72 6.87 11.27
C ALA A 119 0.03 5.99 12.32
N HIS A 120 -1.28 5.77 12.19
CA HIS A 120 -2.04 4.90 13.11
C HIS A 120 -1.57 3.44 13.07
N ALA A 121 -1.36 2.90 11.87
CA ALA A 121 -0.85 1.54 11.72
C ALA A 121 0.54 1.36 12.36
N ILE A 122 1.44 2.35 12.21
CA ILE A 122 2.77 2.34 12.85
C ILE A 122 2.62 2.34 14.38
N GLU A 123 1.76 3.20 14.93
CA GLU A 123 1.50 3.24 16.38
C GLU A 123 0.98 1.89 16.90
N ASP A 124 0.02 1.29 16.19
CA ASP A 124 -0.56 0.00 16.58
C ASP A 124 0.44 -1.14 16.47
N ILE A 125 1.28 -1.16 15.44
CA ILE A 125 2.37 -2.12 15.30
C ILE A 125 3.38 -1.95 16.45
N ALA A 126 3.75 -0.72 16.79
CA ALA A 126 4.67 -0.45 17.88
C ALA A 126 4.11 -0.92 19.24
N LYS A 127 2.85 -0.60 19.53
CA LYS A 127 2.15 -1.06 20.77
C LYS A 127 2.05 -2.58 20.82
N ALA A 128 1.66 -3.22 19.72
CA ALA A 128 1.53 -4.68 19.65
C ALA A 128 2.88 -5.39 19.80
N THR A 129 3.94 -4.82 19.22
CA THR A 129 5.32 -5.33 19.33
C THR A 129 5.81 -5.25 20.79
N ALA A 130 5.59 -4.12 21.46
CA ALA A 130 5.95 -3.94 22.85
C ALA A 130 5.17 -4.90 23.76
N ALA A 131 3.85 -5.03 23.57
CA ALA A 131 3.00 -5.91 24.36
C ALA A 131 3.39 -7.40 24.23
N LYS A 132 3.72 -7.84 22.98
CA LYS A 132 4.15 -9.22 22.71
C LYS A 132 5.63 -9.47 22.96
N LYS A 133 6.42 -8.45 23.29
CA LYS A 133 7.88 -8.53 23.47
C LYS A 133 8.58 -9.23 22.28
N CYS A 134 8.16 -8.92 21.06
CA CYS A 134 8.67 -9.52 19.83
C CYS A 134 9.12 -8.43 18.83
N SER A 135 9.85 -8.82 17.77
CA SER A 135 10.20 -7.90 16.70
C SER A 135 9.01 -7.63 15.79
N ILE A 136 9.05 -6.50 15.04
CA ILE A 136 8.06 -6.19 14.01
C ILE A 136 7.99 -7.33 12.97
N TYR A 137 9.14 -7.87 12.57
CA TYR A 137 9.22 -9.01 11.66
C TYR A 137 8.42 -10.22 12.21
N THR A 138 8.68 -10.60 13.45
CA THR A 138 7.96 -11.70 14.13
C THR A 138 6.45 -11.41 14.22
N LEU A 139 6.06 -10.17 14.50
CA LEU A 139 4.65 -9.77 14.58
C LEU A 139 3.92 -9.95 13.23
N LEU A 140 4.59 -9.63 12.13
CA LEU A 140 3.99 -9.64 10.79
C LEU A 140 4.09 -10.99 10.08
N THR A 141 5.13 -11.79 10.36
CA THR A 141 5.35 -13.07 9.68
C THR A 141 5.00 -14.29 10.52
N GLY A 142 4.92 -14.14 11.84
CA GLY A 142 4.85 -15.26 12.78
C GLY A 142 6.19 -15.97 13.01
N GLU A 143 7.24 -15.62 12.27
CA GLU A 143 8.56 -16.26 12.34
C GLU A 143 9.48 -15.51 13.29
N LYS A 144 10.34 -16.25 14.01
CA LYS A 144 11.43 -15.63 14.78
C LYS A 144 12.47 -15.06 13.83
N ALA A 145 12.89 -13.82 14.06
CA ALA A 145 13.96 -13.21 13.29
C ALA A 145 15.22 -14.09 13.34
N LYS A 146 15.77 -14.47 12.18
CA LYS A 146 17.03 -15.21 12.11
C LYS A 146 18.15 -14.34 12.70
N PRO A 147 19.01 -14.88 13.58
CA PRO A 147 20.11 -14.11 14.14
C PRO A 147 21.01 -13.61 12.99
N LYS A 148 21.37 -12.32 13.02
CA LYS A 148 22.33 -11.76 12.07
C LYS A 148 23.62 -12.55 12.19
N LYS A 149 24.06 -13.23 11.11
CA LYS A 149 25.42 -13.76 11.07
C LYS A 149 26.39 -12.60 11.32
N LYS A 150 27.14 -12.64 12.39
CA LYS A 150 28.25 -11.72 12.60
C LYS A 150 29.22 -11.94 11.43
N LYS A 151 29.46 -10.89 10.66
CA LYS A 151 30.59 -10.84 9.71
C LYS A 151 31.87 -10.65 10.46
#